data_8c1dca282fcd6adc60e3a32b7146c6c3
#
_entry.id   8c1dca282fcd6adc60e3a32b7146c6c3
#
_cell.length_a   1.000
_cell.length_b   1.000
_cell.length_c   1.000
_cell.angle_alpha   90.00
_cell.angle_beta   90.00
_cell.angle_gamma   90.00
#
_symmetry.space_group_name_H-M   'P 1'
#
loop_
_entity.id
_entity.type
_entity.pdbx_description
1 polymer ?
#
loop_
_entity_poly.entity_id
_entity_poly.type
_entity_poly.pdbx_seq_one_letter_code
_entity_poly.pdbx_strand_id
1 'polypeptide(L)'
;MALLRESDVAEIRERLQGLTSPVRLIHFTQELDLQYGREVKMLLEELVRISDKLLLETYDHLIDKERAAEYAIDKVPAIVIRNGKDYGIRFYGLPAGYEFAALLDAILAVSKGDSGLKPESRDKLAQLTQPLHLQVFTTPT
;
A
#
# COMPACT_ATOMS: atom_id res chain seq x y z
N MET A 1 17.51 2.57 13.40
CA MET A 1 16.50 2.19 14.44
C MET A 1 15.36 1.47 13.73
N ALA A 2 14.99 0.30 14.20
CA ALA A 2 13.88 -0.46 13.61
C ALA A 2 12.54 0.12 14.10
N LEU A 3 11.56 0.20 13.20
CA LEU A 3 10.21 0.63 13.51
C LEU A 3 9.33 -0.56 13.94
N LEU A 4 9.62 -1.74 13.39
CA LEU A 4 8.90 -2.98 13.71
C LEU A 4 9.59 -3.70 14.86
N ARG A 5 8.80 -4.17 15.83
CA ARG A 5 9.30 -5.01 16.92
C ARG A 5 9.53 -6.44 16.42
N GLU A 6 10.39 -7.19 17.08
CA GLU A 6 10.63 -8.60 16.70
C GLU A 6 9.35 -9.45 16.71
N SER A 7 8.47 -9.21 17.68
CA SER A 7 7.16 -9.87 17.75
C SER A 7 6.30 -9.56 16.52
N ASP A 8 6.30 -8.29 16.10
CA ASP A 8 5.53 -7.85 14.95
C ASP A 8 6.09 -8.43 13.65
N VAL A 9 7.41 -8.50 13.54
CA VAL A 9 8.10 -9.13 12.39
C VAL A 9 7.70 -10.58 12.22
N ALA A 10 7.59 -11.34 13.32
CA ALA A 10 7.19 -12.75 13.28
C ALA A 10 5.75 -12.90 12.77
N GLU A 11 4.82 -12.09 13.28
CA GLU A 11 3.42 -12.09 12.85
C GLU A 11 3.28 -11.66 11.38
N ILE A 12 3.97 -10.59 10.99
CA ILE A 12 3.97 -10.11 9.61
C ILE A 12 4.51 -11.19 8.66
N ARG A 13 5.60 -11.85 9.05
CA ARG A 13 6.19 -12.94 8.25
C ARG A 13 5.18 -14.07 8.04
N GLU A 14 4.47 -14.47 9.08
CA GLU A 14 3.43 -15.50 8.98
C GLU A 14 2.33 -15.09 8.01
N ARG A 15 1.83 -13.86 8.11
CA ARG A 15 0.82 -13.32 7.19
C ARG A 15 1.32 -13.26 5.75
N LEU A 16 2.55 -12.83 5.53
CA LEU A 16 3.13 -12.69 4.19
C LEU A 16 3.46 -14.03 3.52
N GLN A 17 3.44 -15.14 4.25
CA GLN A 17 3.48 -16.49 3.64
C GLN A 17 2.27 -16.75 2.73
N GLY A 18 1.17 -16.03 2.92
CA GLY A 18 0.01 -16.07 2.04
C GLY A 18 0.18 -15.41 0.68
N LEU A 19 1.31 -14.77 0.40
CA LEU A 19 1.59 -14.15 -0.89
C LEU A 19 1.72 -15.21 -1.99
N THR A 20 0.89 -15.11 -3.02
CA THR A 20 0.87 -16.04 -4.16
C THR A 20 1.65 -15.52 -5.35
N SER A 21 1.79 -14.20 -5.48
CA SER A 21 2.56 -13.55 -6.53
C SER A 21 3.32 -12.33 -5.98
N PRO A 22 4.39 -11.86 -6.67
CA PRO A 22 5.12 -10.68 -6.24
C PRO A 22 4.25 -9.43 -6.22
N VAL A 23 4.45 -8.59 -5.21
CA VAL A 23 3.76 -7.30 -5.04
C VAL A 23 4.80 -6.19 -5.03
N ARG A 24 4.54 -5.13 -5.78
CA ARG A 24 5.35 -3.91 -5.78
C ARG A 24 4.72 -2.87 -4.89
N LEU A 25 5.54 -2.34 -4.00
CA LEU A 25 5.25 -1.16 -3.20
C LEU A 25 6.00 0.00 -3.86
N ILE A 26 5.25 0.98 -4.35
CA ILE A 26 5.84 2.16 -4.98
C ILE A 26 5.64 3.34 -4.05
N HIS A 27 6.75 3.81 -3.51
CA HIS A 27 6.79 4.90 -2.55
C HIS A 27 7.13 6.21 -3.24
N PHE A 28 6.24 7.17 -3.16
CA PHE A 28 6.48 8.55 -3.57
C PHE A 28 6.78 9.39 -2.35
N THR A 29 7.92 10.03 -2.36
CA THR A 29 8.39 10.93 -1.29
C THR A 29 8.84 12.26 -1.86
N GLN A 30 9.29 13.15 -1.00
CA GLN A 30 9.92 14.41 -1.37
C GLN A 30 11.10 14.63 -0.43
N GLU A 31 12.25 15.02 -0.98
CA GLU A 31 13.49 15.16 -0.21
C GLU A 31 13.35 16.13 0.97
N LEU A 32 12.49 17.14 0.81
CA LEU A 32 12.20 18.13 1.85
C LEU A 32 10.99 17.78 2.72
N ASP A 33 10.37 16.61 2.51
CA ASP A 33 9.29 16.13 3.39
C ASP A 33 9.88 15.64 4.70
N LEU A 34 9.85 16.51 5.69
CA LEU A 34 10.53 16.31 6.97
C LEU A 34 9.72 15.52 7.99
N GLN A 35 8.39 15.37 7.80
CA GLN A 35 7.56 14.86 8.88
C GLN A 35 7.39 13.33 8.85
N TYR A 36 7.01 12.73 7.76
CA TYR A 36 6.70 11.31 7.70
C TYR A 36 7.38 10.54 6.56
N GLY A 37 7.99 11.22 5.60
CA GLY A 37 8.62 10.57 4.45
C GLY A 37 9.72 9.59 4.82
N ARG A 38 10.51 9.94 5.84
CA ARG A 38 11.58 9.09 6.36
C ARG A 38 11.05 7.85 7.06
N GLU A 39 10.03 8.03 7.91
CA GLU A 39 9.41 6.93 8.64
C GLU A 39 8.71 5.96 7.68
N VAL A 40 8.00 6.46 6.68
CA VAL A 40 7.38 5.62 5.64
C VAL A 40 8.45 4.81 4.90
N LYS A 41 9.54 5.46 4.49
CA LYS A 41 10.65 4.78 3.82
C LYS A 41 11.22 3.66 4.67
N MET A 42 11.53 3.94 5.94
CA MET A 42 12.07 2.95 6.87
C MET A 42 11.10 1.78 7.07
N LEU A 43 9.81 2.06 7.25
CA LEU A 43 8.78 1.04 7.40
C LEU A 43 8.72 0.11 6.18
N LEU A 44 8.71 0.68 4.98
CA LEU A 44 8.65 -0.10 3.75
C LEU A 44 9.93 -0.90 3.52
N GLU A 45 11.10 -0.33 3.82
CA GLU A 45 12.37 -1.05 3.73
C GLU A 45 12.44 -2.24 4.70
N GLU A 46 11.92 -2.08 5.93
CA GLU A 46 11.82 -3.19 6.88
C GLU A 46 10.84 -4.26 6.38
N LEU A 47 9.70 -3.84 5.84
CA LEU A 47 8.65 -4.74 5.36
C LEU A 47 9.14 -5.62 4.20
N VAL A 48 9.83 -5.04 3.21
CA VAL A 48 10.32 -5.81 2.05
C VAL A 48 11.46 -6.79 2.40
N ARG A 49 12.13 -6.59 3.52
CA ARG A 49 13.12 -7.55 4.01
C ARG A 49 12.50 -8.82 4.60
N ILE A 50 11.21 -8.76 4.95
CA ILE A 50 10.51 -9.91 5.54
C ILE A 50 10.12 -10.94 4.50
N SER A 51 9.86 -10.52 3.24
CA SER A 51 9.45 -11.42 2.16
C SER A 51 10.13 -11.05 0.85
N ASP A 52 10.69 -12.04 0.18
CA ASP A 52 11.30 -11.92 -1.15
C ASP A 52 10.26 -11.64 -2.27
N LYS A 53 8.98 -11.79 -1.97
CA LYS A 53 7.87 -11.46 -2.89
C LYS A 53 7.44 -9.99 -2.81
N LEU A 54 8.02 -9.21 -1.92
CA LEU A 54 7.79 -7.76 -1.84
C LEU A 54 8.94 -7.02 -2.51
N LEU A 55 8.61 -6.11 -3.40
CA LEU A 55 9.55 -5.24 -4.09
C LEU A 55 9.24 -3.80 -3.75
N LEU A 56 10.26 -2.99 -3.51
CA LEU A 56 10.12 -1.56 -3.21
C LEU A 56 10.78 -0.73 -4.30
N GLU A 57 10.02 0.22 -4.84
CA GLU A 57 10.51 1.28 -5.70
C GLU A 57 10.24 2.61 -5.00
N THR A 58 11.21 3.50 -5.00
CA THR A 58 11.06 4.83 -4.37
C THR A 58 11.35 5.91 -5.40
N TYR A 59 10.44 6.87 -5.51
CA TYR A 59 10.53 8.01 -6.40
C TYR A 59 10.36 9.32 -5.63
N ASP A 60 11.03 10.36 -6.11
CA ASP A 60 10.81 11.73 -5.64
C ASP A 60 9.69 12.37 -6.46
N HIS A 61 8.67 12.89 -5.79
CA HIS A 61 7.49 13.48 -6.43
C HIS A 61 7.80 14.69 -7.30
N LEU A 62 8.82 15.48 -6.95
CA LEU A 62 9.21 16.68 -7.71
C LEU A 62 10.16 16.37 -8.86
N ILE A 63 11.01 15.35 -8.69
CA ILE A 63 12.02 14.94 -9.68
C ILE A 63 11.41 13.99 -10.70
N ASP A 64 10.72 12.96 -10.21
CA ASP A 64 10.13 11.89 -11.03
C ASP A 64 8.68 12.20 -11.43
N LYS A 65 8.46 13.38 -12.02
CA LYS A 65 7.12 13.89 -12.35
C LYS A 65 6.32 12.98 -13.27
N GLU A 66 6.97 12.32 -14.20
CA GLU A 66 6.32 11.39 -15.12
C GLU A 66 5.76 10.18 -14.37
N ARG A 67 6.53 9.64 -13.42
CA ARG A 67 6.06 8.54 -12.55
C ARG A 67 4.91 8.97 -11.65
N ALA A 68 5.00 10.16 -11.06
CA ALA A 68 3.94 10.71 -10.24
C ALA A 68 2.64 10.89 -11.04
N ALA A 69 2.74 11.38 -12.29
CA ALA A 69 1.60 11.52 -13.19
C ALA A 69 1.01 10.16 -13.61
N GLU A 70 1.87 9.18 -13.92
CA GLU A 70 1.45 7.81 -14.27
C GLU A 70 0.55 7.18 -13.18
N TYR A 71 0.89 7.40 -11.93
CA TYR A 71 0.14 6.87 -10.78
C TYR A 71 -0.88 7.86 -10.20
N ALA A 72 -1.06 9.02 -10.81
CA ALA A 72 -1.95 10.09 -10.36
C ALA A 72 -1.68 10.52 -8.91
N ILE A 73 -0.40 10.64 -8.53
CA ILE A 73 0.03 11.06 -7.20
C ILE A 73 0.13 12.57 -7.15
N ASP A 74 -0.68 13.19 -6.29
CA ASP A 74 -0.75 14.64 -6.10
C ASP A 74 -0.25 15.10 -4.72
N LYS A 75 0.04 14.19 -3.81
CA LYS A 75 0.53 14.46 -2.46
C LYS A 75 1.44 13.35 -1.96
N VAL A 76 2.31 13.68 -1.05
CA VAL A 76 3.31 12.77 -0.48
C VAL A 76 3.32 12.84 1.05
N PRO A 77 3.79 11.81 1.76
CA PRO A 77 4.21 10.54 1.22
C PRO A 77 3.04 9.71 0.70
N ALA A 78 3.26 8.94 -0.35
CA ALA A 78 2.25 8.08 -0.95
C ALA A 78 2.81 6.68 -1.20
N ILE A 79 1.97 5.66 -1.04
CA ILE A 79 2.29 4.27 -1.33
C ILE A 79 1.27 3.73 -2.33
N VAL A 80 1.76 3.24 -3.45
CA VAL A 80 0.98 2.50 -4.44
C VAL A 80 1.26 1.02 -4.25
N ILE A 81 0.21 0.20 -4.23
CA ILE A 81 0.34 -1.25 -4.13
C ILE A 81 -0.16 -1.85 -5.45
N ARG A 82 0.72 -2.57 -6.14
CA ARG A 82 0.39 -3.23 -7.39
C ARG A 82 1.08 -4.58 -7.53
N ASN A 83 0.53 -5.42 -8.38
CA ASN A 83 1.21 -6.57 -8.99
C ASN A 83 1.52 -6.24 -10.47
N GLY A 84 1.26 -7.10 -11.43
CA GLY A 84 1.29 -6.74 -12.86
C GLY A 84 0.22 -5.70 -13.24
N LYS A 85 -0.78 -5.46 -12.38
CA LYS A 85 -1.88 -4.53 -12.57
C LYS A 85 -1.93 -3.54 -11.40
N ASP A 86 -2.27 -2.29 -11.70
CA ASP A 86 -2.61 -1.26 -10.71
C ASP A 86 -4.12 -1.26 -10.49
N TYR A 87 -4.54 -1.62 -9.27
CA TYR A 87 -5.95 -1.68 -8.88
C TYR A 87 -6.49 -0.34 -8.34
N GLY A 88 -5.65 0.70 -8.33
CA GLY A 88 -6.03 2.01 -7.82
C GLY A 88 -5.86 2.19 -6.32
N ILE A 89 -5.17 1.29 -5.64
CA ILE A 89 -4.94 1.37 -4.19
C ILE A 89 -3.84 2.38 -3.89
N ARG A 90 -4.16 3.35 -3.04
CA ARG A 90 -3.24 4.40 -2.61
C ARG A 90 -3.33 4.59 -1.10
N PHE A 91 -2.18 4.64 -0.43
CA PHE A 91 -2.05 5.06 0.96
C PHE A 91 -1.30 6.39 1.00
N TYR A 92 -1.83 7.36 1.72
CA TYR A 92 -1.18 8.66 1.92
C TYR A 92 -0.83 8.86 3.38
N GLY A 93 0.36 9.40 3.65
CA GLY A 93 0.87 9.54 4.99
C GLY A 93 1.54 8.28 5.53
N LEU A 94 1.78 8.24 6.83
CA LEU A 94 2.37 7.09 7.52
C LEU A 94 1.28 6.09 7.90
N PRO A 95 1.27 4.87 7.33
CA PRO A 95 0.28 3.85 7.69
C PRO A 95 0.66 3.18 9.01
N ALA A 96 0.25 3.77 10.12
CA ALA A 96 0.50 3.29 11.47
C ALA A 96 -0.77 2.79 12.16
N GLY A 97 -0.63 2.00 13.22
CA GLY A 97 -1.76 1.48 13.97
C GLY A 97 -2.67 0.57 13.12
N TYR A 98 -3.96 0.84 13.14
CA TYR A 98 -4.94 0.07 12.36
C TYR A 98 -4.73 0.16 10.85
N GLU A 99 -4.20 1.28 10.36
CA GLU A 99 -3.92 1.48 8.94
C GLU A 99 -2.78 0.56 8.46
N PHE A 100 -1.85 0.20 9.32
CA PHE A 100 -0.81 -0.77 9.00
C PHE A 100 -1.40 -2.17 8.72
N ALA A 101 -2.40 -2.59 9.48
CA ALA A 101 -3.12 -3.83 9.20
C ALA A 101 -3.84 -3.77 7.84
N ALA A 102 -4.45 -2.62 7.51
CA ALA A 102 -5.07 -2.40 6.21
C ALA A 102 -4.05 -2.45 5.07
N LEU A 103 -2.84 -1.94 5.27
CA LEU A 103 -1.74 -2.05 4.31
C LEU A 103 -1.37 -3.52 4.04
N LEU A 104 -1.23 -4.34 5.08
CA LEU A 104 -0.94 -5.77 4.93
C LEU A 104 -2.08 -6.50 4.21
N ASP A 105 -3.34 -6.20 4.54
CA ASP A 105 -4.51 -6.76 3.88
C ASP A 105 -4.54 -6.41 2.38
N ALA A 106 -4.24 -5.17 2.05
CA ALA A 106 -4.14 -4.71 0.66
C ALA A 106 -3.02 -5.43 -0.11
N ILE A 107 -1.86 -5.62 0.50
CA ILE A 107 -0.75 -6.37 -0.10
C ILE A 107 -1.17 -7.81 -0.41
N LEU A 108 -1.84 -8.48 0.53
CA LEU A 108 -2.33 -9.86 0.33
C LEU A 108 -3.41 -9.93 -0.75
N ALA A 109 -4.35 -9.00 -0.77
CA ALA A 109 -5.40 -8.93 -1.78
C ALA A 109 -4.83 -8.71 -3.18
N VAL A 110 -3.89 -7.79 -3.33
CA VAL A 110 -3.20 -7.52 -4.60
C VAL A 110 -2.40 -8.74 -5.06
N SER A 111 -1.71 -9.43 -4.16
CA SER A 111 -0.98 -10.65 -4.48
C SER A 111 -1.90 -11.74 -5.07
N LYS A 112 -3.08 -11.88 -4.52
CA LYS A 112 -4.09 -12.84 -5.00
C LYS A 112 -4.83 -12.36 -6.25
N GLY A 113 -4.85 -11.05 -6.49
CA GLY A 113 -5.68 -10.44 -7.53
C GLY A 113 -7.17 -10.58 -7.25
N ASP A 114 -7.56 -10.70 -5.99
CA ASP A 114 -8.92 -10.95 -5.55
C ASP A 114 -9.30 -10.05 -4.36
N SER A 115 -10.45 -9.42 -4.46
CA SER A 115 -10.98 -8.54 -3.42
C SER A 115 -11.47 -9.30 -2.17
N GLY A 116 -11.72 -10.60 -2.28
CA GLY A 116 -12.35 -11.39 -1.21
C GLY A 116 -13.84 -11.14 -1.04
N LEU A 117 -14.46 -10.32 -1.88
CA LEU A 117 -15.90 -10.08 -1.82
C LEU A 117 -16.69 -11.33 -2.20
N LYS A 118 -17.86 -11.50 -1.58
CA LYS A 118 -18.79 -12.58 -1.90
C LYS A 118 -19.33 -12.42 -3.34
N PRO A 119 -19.70 -13.52 -4.03
CA PRO A 119 -20.23 -13.46 -5.40
C PRO A 119 -21.42 -12.51 -5.54
N GLU A 120 -22.34 -12.49 -4.59
CA GLU A 120 -23.52 -11.60 -4.61
C GLU A 120 -23.12 -10.11 -4.58
N SER A 121 -22.08 -9.78 -3.81
CA SER A 121 -21.57 -8.40 -3.76
C SER A 121 -20.91 -8.01 -5.08
N ARG A 122 -20.16 -8.91 -5.68
CA ARG A 122 -19.52 -8.70 -7.00
C ARG A 122 -20.56 -8.49 -8.09
N ASP A 123 -21.62 -9.32 -8.10
CA ASP A 123 -22.71 -9.21 -9.08
C ASP A 123 -23.43 -7.87 -8.96
N LYS A 124 -23.68 -7.39 -7.73
CA LYS A 124 -24.27 -6.07 -7.49
C LYS A 124 -23.36 -4.94 -7.97
N LEU A 125 -22.06 -5.02 -7.69
CA LEU A 125 -21.11 -4.02 -8.13
C LEU A 125 -20.95 -3.99 -9.66
N ALA A 126 -21.03 -5.14 -10.31
CA ALA A 126 -20.97 -5.24 -11.77
C ALA A 126 -22.16 -4.54 -12.47
N GLN A 127 -23.26 -4.32 -11.78
CA GLN A 127 -24.43 -3.60 -12.29
C GLN A 127 -24.30 -2.09 -12.24
N LEU A 128 -23.26 -1.56 -11.60
CA LEU A 128 -23.03 -0.12 -11.54
C LEU A 128 -22.68 0.42 -12.93
N THR A 129 -23.42 1.42 -13.37
CA THR A 129 -23.26 2.06 -14.69
C THR A 129 -22.61 3.43 -14.61
N GLN A 130 -22.47 3.99 -13.40
CA GLN A 130 -21.89 5.30 -13.16
C GLN A 130 -20.81 5.22 -12.08
N PRO A 131 -19.79 6.08 -12.14
CA PRO A 131 -18.81 6.20 -11.07
C PRO A 131 -19.47 6.62 -9.76
N LEU A 132 -19.04 6.00 -8.66
CA LEU A 132 -19.45 6.37 -7.31
C LEU A 132 -18.23 6.84 -6.53
N HIS A 133 -18.41 7.91 -5.76
CA HIS A 133 -17.42 8.42 -4.82
C HIS A 133 -17.93 8.20 -3.40
N LEU A 134 -17.26 7.33 -2.64
CA LEU A 134 -17.56 7.05 -1.24
C LEU A 134 -16.45 7.64 -0.37
N GLN A 135 -16.83 8.43 0.63
CA GLN A 135 -15.90 8.96 1.63
C GLN A 135 -16.29 8.45 3.01
N VAL A 136 -15.33 7.86 3.71
CA VAL A 136 -15.49 7.39 5.08
C VAL A 136 -14.49 8.12 5.97
N PHE A 137 -15.01 8.84 6.96
CA PHE A 137 -14.17 9.58 7.90
C PHE A 137 -14.06 8.77 9.19
N THR A 138 -12.81 8.45 9.56
CA THR A 138 -12.51 7.69 10.78
C THR A 138 -11.43 8.40 11.60
N THR A 139 -11.32 8.04 12.86
CA THR A 139 -10.16 8.42 13.68
C THR A 139 -9.09 7.34 13.56
N PRO A 140 -7.80 7.68 13.62
CA PRO A 140 -6.71 6.71 13.49
C PRO A 140 -6.53 5.83 14.74
N THR A 141 -7.26 6.12 15.79
CA THR A 141 -7.20 5.39 17.07
C THR A 141 -8.55 4.89 17.50
#